data_db7ebfc0392ddd53de813079c8c9b320
#
_entry.id   db7ebfc0392ddd53de813079c8c9b320
#
_cell.length_a   1.000
_cell.length_b   1.000
_cell.length_c   1.000
_cell.angle_alpha   90.00
_cell.angle_beta   90.00
_cell.angle_gamma   90.00
#
_symmetry.space_group_name_H-M   'P 1'
#
loop_
_entity.id
_entity.type
_entity.pdbx_description
1 polymer ?
#
loop_
_entity_poly.entity_id
_entity_poly.type
_entity_poly.pdbx_seq_one_letter_code
_entity_poly.pdbx_strand_id
1 'polypeptide(L)'
;IVMQQAKDAKYAGYYNVGPDDCDCVSTGELADLFVKHWGEPAAWKNVAEANAPHEAGFLKLDCAKLKKRFGWAPIWHVDQAVAETVHWYQAWAEDKDLTAVTEEQIREFLSVK
;
A
#
# COMPACT_ATOMS: atom_id res chain seq x y z
N ILE A 1 -13.34 10.88 2.81
CA ILE A 1 -12.58 11.95 3.48
C ILE A 1 -12.71 13.25 2.70
N VAL A 2 -12.30 13.33 1.43
CA VAL A 2 -12.38 14.57 0.60
C VAL A 2 -13.78 15.15 0.58
N MET A 3 -14.80 14.33 0.33
CA MET A 3 -16.20 14.76 0.33
C MET A 3 -16.71 15.23 1.70
N GLN A 4 -16.21 14.64 2.77
CA GLN A 4 -16.55 15.07 4.13
C GLN A 4 -15.92 16.43 4.45
N GLN A 5 -14.66 16.64 4.07
CA GLN A 5 -14.01 17.95 4.22
C GLN A 5 -14.71 19.05 3.40
N ALA A 6 -15.17 18.74 2.20
CA ALA A 6 -15.87 19.69 1.36
C ALA A 6 -17.26 20.09 1.93
N LYS A 7 -17.92 19.20 2.66
CA LYS A 7 -19.26 19.43 3.21
C LYS A 7 -19.28 20.09 4.59
N ASP A 8 -18.23 19.91 5.41
CA ASP A 8 -18.22 20.36 6.79
C ASP A 8 -16.82 20.84 7.18
N ALA A 9 -16.70 22.14 7.46
CA ALA A 9 -15.46 22.81 7.82
C ALA A 9 -14.75 22.19 9.05
N LYS A 10 -15.50 21.49 9.93
CA LYS A 10 -14.88 20.80 11.08
C LYS A 10 -13.90 19.70 10.64
N TYR A 11 -14.05 19.15 9.44
CA TYR A 11 -13.16 18.13 8.88
C TYR A 11 -12.02 18.74 8.06
N ALA A 12 -12.04 20.03 7.80
CA ALA A 12 -10.98 20.69 7.02
C ALA A 12 -9.60 20.52 7.70
N GLY A 13 -8.58 20.24 6.88
CA GLY A 13 -7.20 20.10 7.37
C GLY A 13 -6.36 19.16 6.55
N TYR A 14 -5.12 19.02 7.00
CA TYR A 14 -4.14 18.10 6.42
C TYR A 14 -4.10 16.82 7.25
N TYR A 15 -4.07 15.69 6.56
CA TYR A 15 -4.09 14.37 7.17
C TYR A 15 -3.07 13.47 6.49
N ASN A 16 -2.25 12.79 7.28
CA ASN A 16 -1.44 11.69 6.80
C ASN A 16 -2.33 10.47 6.59
N VAL A 17 -2.12 9.78 5.47
CA VAL A 17 -2.77 8.50 5.15
C VAL A 17 -1.67 7.48 4.95
N GLY A 18 -1.68 6.42 5.70
CA GLY A 18 -0.66 5.39 5.65
C GLY A 18 -1.12 4.10 6.33
N PRO A 19 -0.30 3.06 6.28
CA PRO A 19 -0.61 1.76 6.86
C PRO A 19 -0.72 1.82 8.39
N ASP A 20 -1.27 0.77 8.98
CA ASP A 20 -1.18 0.52 10.41
C ASP A 20 0.24 0.11 10.81
N ASP A 21 0.56 0.18 12.10
CA ASP A 21 1.89 -0.13 12.61
C ASP A 21 2.33 -1.57 12.30
N CYS A 22 1.39 -2.49 12.31
CA CYS A 22 1.63 -3.90 11.98
C CYS A 22 1.95 -4.14 10.49
N ASP A 23 1.64 -3.18 9.62
CA ASP A 23 1.89 -3.25 8.18
C ASP A 23 3.15 -2.46 7.77
N CYS A 24 3.85 -1.87 8.74
CA CYS A 24 5.11 -1.20 8.50
C CYS A 24 6.24 -2.23 8.46
N VAL A 25 6.61 -2.65 7.27
CA VAL A 25 7.65 -3.64 6.99
C VAL A 25 8.91 -2.99 6.42
N SER A 26 10.05 -3.66 6.56
CA SER A 26 11.30 -3.24 5.90
C SER A 26 11.23 -3.45 4.39
N THR A 27 12.13 -2.80 3.65
CA THR A 27 12.25 -3.00 2.19
C THR A 27 12.51 -4.46 1.82
N GLY A 28 13.32 -5.17 2.63
CA GLY A 28 13.59 -6.60 2.43
C GLY A 28 12.33 -7.45 2.60
N GLU A 29 11.57 -7.25 3.68
CA GLU A 29 10.30 -7.94 3.91
C GLU A 29 9.27 -7.63 2.81
N LEU A 30 9.23 -6.39 2.30
CA LEU A 30 8.39 -6.03 1.18
C LEU A 30 8.80 -6.76 -0.11
N ALA A 31 10.11 -6.89 -0.36
CA ALA A 31 10.63 -7.66 -1.49
C ALA A 31 10.31 -9.16 -1.37
N ASP A 32 10.40 -9.73 -0.16
CA ASP A 32 10.01 -11.11 0.11
C ASP A 32 8.53 -11.35 -0.18
N LEU A 33 7.64 -10.45 0.27
CA LEU A 33 6.21 -10.50 -0.03
C LEU A 33 5.95 -10.42 -1.54
N PHE A 34 6.63 -9.53 -2.24
CA PHE A 34 6.50 -9.40 -3.68
C PHE A 34 6.87 -10.70 -4.41
N VAL A 35 8.03 -11.28 -4.09
CA VAL A 35 8.49 -12.56 -4.67
C VAL A 35 7.55 -13.70 -4.34
N LYS A 36 7.07 -13.77 -3.09
CA LYS A 36 6.09 -14.77 -2.64
C LYS A 36 4.82 -14.75 -3.52
N HIS A 37 4.26 -13.57 -3.79
CA HIS A 37 3.05 -13.43 -4.59
C HIS A 37 3.27 -13.54 -6.09
N TRP A 38 4.46 -13.15 -6.57
CA TRP A 38 4.82 -13.31 -7.98
C TRP A 38 4.97 -14.77 -8.37
N GLY A 39 5.58 -15.57 -7.51
CA GLY A 39 5.89 -16.97 -7.75
C GLY A 39 7.19 -17.16 -8.55
N GLU A 40 7.52 -18.43 -8.83
CA GLU A 40 8.70 -18.80 -9.59
C GLU A 40 8.64 -18.25 -11.05
N PRO A 41 9.73 -17.75 -11.63
CA PRO A 41 11.12 -17.77 -11.09
C PRO A 41 11.56 -16.46 -10.41
N ALA A 42 10.64 -15.68 -9.85
CA ALA A 42 11.00 -14.39 -9.25
C ALA A 42 11.95 -14.55 -8.06
N ALA A 43 12.97 -13.72 -8.03
CA ALA A 43 13.92 -13.65 -6.93
C ALA A 43 14.48 -12.23 -6.81
N TRP A 44 14.92 -11.85 -5.62
CA TRP A 44 15.61 -10.59 -5.42
C TRP A 44 16.95 -10.78 -4.71
N LYS A 45 17.82 -9.78 -4.81
CA LYS A 45 19.14 -9.78 -4.19
C LYS A 45 19.40 -8.42 -3.55
N ASN A 46 19.82 -8.44 -2.30
CA ASN A 46 20.32 -7.23 -1.65
C ASN A 46 21.70 -6.87 -2.21
N VAL A 47 21.80 -5.67 -2.81
CA VAL A 47 23.02 -5.10 -3.36
C VAL A 47 23.41 -3.79 -2.65
N ALA A 48 22.93 -3.58 -1.41
CA ALA A 48 23.25 -2.39 -0.64
C ALA A 48 24.77 -2.24 -0.46
N GLU A 49 25.26 -1.01 -0.70
CA GLU A 49 26.66 -0.66 -0.49
C GLU A 49 26.92 -0.37 0.98
N ALA A 50 28.05 -0.86 1.50
CA ALA A 50 28.42 -0.70 2.92
C ALA A 50 28.61 0.78 3.35
N ASN A 51 28.82 1.70 2.40
CA ASN A 51 29.03 3.12 2.63
C ASN A 51 27.99 4.02 1.95
N ALA A 52 26.82 3.47 1.61
CA ALA A 52 25.72 4.28 1.05
C ALA A 52 25.34 5.42 2.01
N PRO A 53 24.96 6.59 1.50
CA PRO A 53 24.44 7.66 2.34
C PRO A 53 23.33 7.12 3.26
N HIS A 54 23.41 7.45 4.55
CA HIS A 54 22.46 6.97 5.54
C HIS A 54 21.11 7.66 5.29
N GLU A 55 20.19 6.96 4.66
CA GLU A 55 18.78 7.33 4.71
C GLU A 55 18.18 6.93 6.07
N ALA A 56 17.15 7.65 6.51
CA ALA A 56 16.46 7.31 7.75
C ALA A 56 16.07 5.82 7.73
N GLY A 57 16.61 5.04 8.66
CA GLY A 57 16.43 3.58 8.68
C GLY A 57 14.97 3.13 8.81
N PHE A 58 14.08 4.06 9.15
CA PHE A 58 12.64 3.83 9.23
C PHE A 58 11.88 5.14 9.07
N LEU A 59 10.98 5.23 8.10
CA LEU A 59 10.08 6.37 7.90
C LEU A 59 8.64 5.89 8.05
N LYS A 60 7.91 6.48 9.00
CA LYS A 60 6.54 6.14 9.32
C LYS A 60 5.67 7.38 9.40
N LEU A 61 4.47 7.32 8.86
CA LEU A 61 3.49 8.39 8.94
C LEU A 61 2.62 8.23 10.19
N ASP A 62 2.49 9.28 10.98
CA ASP A 62 1.51 9.34 12.05
C ASP A 62 0.12 9.63 11.47
N CYS A 63 -0.75 8.62 11.46
CA CYS A 63 -2.13 8.70 10.98
C CYS A 63 -3.17 8.87 12.11
N ALA A 64 -2.74 9.12 13.35
CA ALA A 64 -3.63 9.20 14.51
C ALA A 64 -4.73 10.27 14.35
N LYS A 65 -4.38 11.43 13.77
CA LYS A 65 -5.35 12.50 13.50
C LYS A 65 -6.46 12.04 12.54
N LEU A 66 -6.10 11.32 11.47
CA LEU A 66 -7.05 10.77 10.49
C LEU A 66 -7.98 9.76 11.15
N LYS A 67 -7.41 8.79 11.85
CA LYS A 67 -8.14 7.72 12.55
C LYS A 67 -9.14 8.30 13.56
N LYS A 68 -8.70 9.22 14.41
CA LYS A 68 -9.54 9.85 15.41
C LYS A 68 -10.67 10.68 14.80
N ARG A 69 -10.42 11.39 13.72
CA ARG A 69 -11.36 12.35 13.15
C ARG A 69 -12.43 11.69 12.29
N PHE A 70 -12.07 10.67 11.55
CA PHE A 70 -12.94 10.01 10.55
C PHE A 70 -13.31 8.58 10.93
N GLY A 71 -12.76 8.01 12.00
CA GLY A 71 -12.90 6.58 12.28
C GLY A 71 -12.30 5.71 11.19
N TRP A 72 -11.30 6.25 10.47
CA TRP A 72 -10.71 5.58 9.33
C TRP A 72 -9.70 4.53 9.77
N ALA A 73 -9.66 3.41 9.05
CA ALA A 73 -8.62 2.40 9.13
C ALA A 73 -8.31 1.88 7.72
N PRO A 74 -7.10 1.37 7.46
CA PRO A 74 -6.82 0.62 6.24
C PRO A 74 -7.75 -0.59 6.15
N ILE A 75 -8.21 -0.92 4.94
CA ILE A 75 -9.02 -2.12 4.68
C ILE A 75 -8.10 -3.28 4.38
N TRP A 76 -7.10 -3.07 3.50
CA TRP A 76 -6.11 -4.07 3.15
C TRP A 76 -4.86 -3.92 4.01
N HIS A 77 -4.35 -5.03 4.51
CA HIS A 77 -3.04 -5.15 5.13
C HIS A 77 -1.95 -5.33 4.07
N VAL A 78 -0.70 -5.17 4.46
CA VAL A 78 0.44 -5.15 3.54
C VAL A 78 0.53 -6.39 2.64
N ASP A 79 0.27 -7.58 3.17
CA ASP A 79 0.32 -8.82 2.38
C ASP A 79 -0.70 -8.79 1.24
N GLN A 80 -1.95 -8.40 1.52
CA GLN A 80 -3.00 -8.28 0.50
C GLN A 80 -2.70 -7.15 -0.48
N ALA A 81 -2.25 -5.98 0.00
CA ALA A 81 -1.92 -4.85 -0.87
C ALA A 81 -0.78 -5.21 -1.86
N VAL A 82 0.21 -5.98 -1.41
CA VAL A 82 1.27 -6.50 -2.28
C VAL A 82 0.73 -7.55 -3.26
N ALA A 83 -0.16 -8.45 -2.81
CA ALA A 83 -0.79 -9.44 -3.69
C ALA A 83 -1.53 -8.76 -4.85
N GLU A 84 -2.35 -7.75 -4.55
CA GLU A 84 -3.08 -6.98 -5.57
C GLU A 84 -2.15 -6.21 -6.51
N THR A 85 -1.07 -5.65 -5.98
CA THR A 85 -0.03 -4.99 -6.77
C THR A 85 0.62 -5.97 -7.73
N VAL A 86 1.01 -7.15 -7.27
CA VAL A 86 1.60 -8.21 -8.09
C VAL A 86 0.63 -8.67 -9.17
N HIS A 87 -0.64 -8.91 -8.82
CA HIS A 87 -1.69 -9.29 -9.79
C HIS A 87 -1.79 -8.27 -10.93
N TRP A 88 -1.77 -6.97 -10.60
CA TRP A 88 -1.80 -5.92 -11.61
C TRP A 88 -0.56 -5.96 -12.52
N TYR A 89 0.64 -6.12 -11.95
CA TYR A 89 1.88 -6.21 -12.74
C TYR A 89 1.98 -7.48 -13.58
N GLN A 90 1.45 -8.61 -13.09
CA GLN A 90 1.36 -9.84 -13.90
C GLN A 90 0.42 -9.64 -15.08
N ALA A 91 -0.73 -9.01 -14.87
CA ALA A 91 -1.65 -8.67 -15.94
C ALA A 91 -1.01 -7.73 -16.98
N TRP A 92 -0.22 -6.76 -16.52
CA TRP A 92 0.54 -5.89 -17.41
C TRP A 92 1.60 -6.66 -18.23
N ALA A 93 2.32 -7.57 -17.60
CA ALA A 93 3.32 -8.41 -18.27
C ALA A 93 2.70 -9.36 -19.30
N GLU A 94 1.44 -9.75 -19.12
CA GLU A 94 0.66 -10.59 -20.02
C GLU A 94 -0.14 -9.80 -21.07
N ASP A 95 0.05 -8.48 -21.16
CA ASP A 95 -0.64 -7.57 -22.09
C ASP A 95 -2.18 -7.63 -21.98
N LYS A 96 -2.70 -7.80 -20.75
CA LYS A 96 -4.13 -7.81 -20.45
C LYS A 96 -4.73 -6.41 -20.43
N ASP A 97 -6.05 -6.33 -20.47
CA ASP A 97 -6.80 -5.07 -20.27
C ASP A 97 -6.66 -4.58 -18.81
N LEU A 98 -5.74 -3.65 -18.58
CA LEU A 98 -5.48 -3.09 -17.25
C LEU A 98 -6.64 -2.26 -16.70
N THR A 99 -7.50 -1.72 -17.57
CA THR A 99 -8.71 -1.02 -17.12
C THR A 99 -9.65 -1.99 -16.43
N ALA A 100 -9.91 -3.14 -17.05
CA ALA A 100 -10.75 -4.19 -16.49
C ALA A 100 -10.17 -4.72 -15.16
N VAL A 101 -8.86 -5.00 -15.10
CA VAL A 101 -8.19 -5.45 -13.88
C VAL A 101 -8.31 -4.42 -12.76
N THR A 102 -8.07 -3.15 -13.06
CA THR A 102 -8.18 -2.06 -12.06
C THR A 102 -9.62 -1.89 -11.57
N GLU A 103 -10.61 -1.98 -12.45
CA GLU A 103 -12.02 -1.92 -12.05
C GLU A 103 -12.41 -3.09 -11.14
N GLU A 104 -11.91 -4.28 -11.41
CA GLU A 104 -12.15 -5.47 -10.56
C GLU A 104 -11.57 -5.26 -9.17
N GLN A 105 -10.32 -4.82 -9.06
CA GLN A 105 -9.67 -4.51 -7.77
C GLN A 105 -10.43 -3.41 -6.99
N ILE A 106 -10.94 -2.39 -7.67
CA ILE A 106 -11.77 -1.36 -7.04
C ILE A 106 -13.07 -1.96 -6.49
N ARG A 107 -13.74 -2.82 -7.25
CA ARG A 107 -14.98 -3.49 -6.80
C ARG A 107 -14.71 -4.37 -5.59
N GLU A 108 -13.62 -5.15 -5.62
CA GLU A 108 -13.21 -5.98 -4.49
C GLU A 108 -12.94 -5.13 -3.26
N PHE A 109 -12.11 -4.10 -3.37
CA PHE A 109 -11.82 -3.17 -2.27
C PHE A 109 -13.09 -2.57 -1.65
N LEU A 110 -14.06 -2.17 -2.48
CA LEU A 110 -15.32 -1.59 -2.01
C LEU A 110 -16.30 -2.62 -1.43
N SER A 111 -16.12 -3.91 -1.71
CA SER A 111 -16.96 -4.98 -1.19
C SER A 111 -16.60 -5.40 0.24
N VAL A 112 -15.38 -5.12 0.66
CA VAL A 112 -14.92 -5.38 2.03
C VAL A 112 -15.58 -4.36 2.97
N LYS A 113 -16.44 -4.84 3.86
CA LYS A 113 -17.15 -4.02 4.88
C LYS A 113 -16.59 -4.27 6.26
#